data_e2095ac8542a0d1d22f61a260cacc739
#
_entry.id   e2095ac8542a0d1d22f61a260cacc739
#
_cell.length_a   1.000
_cell.length_b   1.000
_cell.length_c   1.000
_cell.angle_alpha   90.00
_cell.angle_beta   90.00
_cell.angle_gamma   90.00
#
_symmetry.space_group_name_H-M   'P 1'
#
loop_
_entity.id
_entity.type
_entity.pdbx_description
1 polymer ?
#
loop_
_entity_poly.entity_id
_entity_poly.type
_entity_poly.pdbx_seq_one_letter_code
_entity_poly.pdbx_strand_id
1 'polypeptide(L)'
;MGTIVRSANAFGVRQIYVIGRRQWNKRGAMMTDKYLHVQYVGSTAEFVELMRSKSRTIIAIDNIPGSVNISETSLPKRAVLVFGQEGPGISEEMAQTADKIVAIEQFGSTRSINVGAAATVAMYCWLQQYVLR
;
A
#
# COMPACT_ATOMS: atom_id res chain seq x y z
N MET A 1 5.29 10.26 1.58
CA MET A 1 3.91 10.39 1.04
C MET A 1 3.86 10.94 -0.38
N GLY A 2 4.67 11.92 -0.68
CA GLY A 2 4.65 12.51 -2.03
C GLY A 2 4.87 11.50 -3.15
N THR A 3 5.83 10.61 -2.98
CA THR A 3 6.13 9.59 -3.98
C THR A 3 4.95 8.63 -4.16
N ILE A 4 4.36 8.20 -3.05
CA ILE A 4 3.21 7.29 -3.10
C ILE A 4 2.04 7.94 -3.83
N VAL A 5 1.74 9.19 -3.48
CA VAL A 5 0.62 9.91 -4.09
C VAL A 5 0.86 10.08 -5.59
N ARG A 6 2.08 10.45 -5.96
CA ARG A 6 2.43 10.66 -7.35
C ARG A 6 2.34 9.37 -8.16
N SER A 7 2.86 8.28 -7.62
CA SER A 7 2.78 6.98 -8.30
C SER A 7 1.34 6.50 -8.39
N ALA A 8 0.57 6.68 -7.32
CA ALA A 8 -0.84 6.29 -7.32
C ALA A 8 -1.60 7.01 -8.43
N ASN A 9 -1.36 8.31 -8.56
CA ASN A 9 -1.99 9.09 -9.61
C ASN A 9 -1.57 8.59 -11.00
N ALA A 10 -0.27 8.34 -11.16
CA ALA A 10 0.25 7.89 -12.44
C ALA A 10 -0.34 6.53 -12.87
N PHE A 11 -0.62 5.66 -11.90
CA PHE A 11 -1.12 4.32 -12.20
C PHE A 11 -2.64 4.19 -12.11
N GLY A 12 -3.34 5.30 -11.96
CA GLY A 12 -4.80 5.28 -11.97
C GLY A 12 -5.45 4.81 -10.68
N VAL A 13 -4.72 4.82 -9.58
CA VAL A 13 -5.28 4.56 -8.27
C VAL A 13 -6.22 5.71 -7.90
N ARG A 14 -7.40 5.39 -7.40
CA ARG A 14 -8.40 6.42 -7.11
C ARG A 14 -8.54 6.78 -5.66
N GLN A 15 -8.08 5.92 -4.76
CA GLN A 15 -8.30 6.11 -3.33
C GLN A 15 -7.04 5.79 -2.56
N ILE A 16 -6.66 6.70 -1.66
CA ILE A 16 -5.60 6.48 -0.69
C ILE A 16 -6.18 6.66 0.70
N TYR A 17 -5.82 5.78 1.61
CA TYR A 17 -6.19 5.89 3.02
C TYR A 17 -4.95 6.19 3.84
N VAL A 18 -5.03 7.16 4.73
CA VAL A 18 -3.96 7.47 5.67
C VAL A 18 -4.45 7.04 7.05
N ILE A 19 -3.75 6.10 7.66
CA ILE A 19 -4.18 5.52 8.92
C ILE A 19 -3.47 6.20 10.07
N GLY A 20 -4.25 6.70 11.03
CA GLY A 20 -3.74 7.20 12.30
C GLY A 20 -3.16 8.61 12.29
N ARG A 21 -2.96 9.22 11.12
CA ARG A 21 -2.38 10.55 11.04
C ARG A 21 -3.32 11.52 10.39
N ARG A 22 -3.58 12.62 11.09
CA ARG A 22 -4.42 13.67 10.54
C ARG A 22 -3.63 14.87 10.06
N GLN A 23 -2.35 14.93 10.36
CA GLN A 23 -1.54 16.12 10.09
C GLN A 23 -0.66 15.96 8.86
N TRP A 24 -0.97 15.01 8.05
CA TRP A 24 -0.30 14.87 6.80
C TRP A 24 -0.56 16.09 5.92
N ASN A 25 0.40 16.42 5.08
CA ASN A 25 0.33 17.59 4.23
C ASN A 25 -0.81 17.46 3.21
N LYS A 26 -1.95 18.00 3.56
CA LYS A 26 -3.14 17.95 2.71
C LYS A 26 -2.95 18.69 1.39
N ARG A 27 -2.13 19.71 1.39
CA ARG A 27 -1.89 20.48 0.18
C ARG A 27 -1.30 19.64 -0.92
N GLY A 28 -0.28 18.86 -0.61
CA GLY A 28 0.37 18.04 -1.59
C GLY A 28 -0.58 17.03 -2.23
N ALA A 29 -1.40 16.39 -1.41
CA ALA A 29 -2.35 15.41 -1.90
C ALA A 29 -3.44 16.05 -2.75
N MET A 30 -4.01 17.15 -2.27
CA MET A 30 -5.12 17.77 -2.96
C MET A 30 -4.74 18.37 -4.30
N MET A 31 -3.49 18.75 -4.45
CA MET A 31 -3.02 19.34 -5.70
C MET A 31 -2.64 18.32 -6.74
N THR A 32 -2.58 17.04 -6.37
CA THR A 32 -2.09 16.01 -7.26
C THR A 32 -3.09 15.69 -8.36
N ASP A 33 -4.33 15.48 -7.99
CA ASP A 33 -5.34 15.08 -8.96
C ASP A 33 -6.74 15.21 -8.38
N LYS A 34 -7.64 15.76 -9.16
CA LYS A 34 -9.05 15.80 -8.79
C LYS A 34 -9.69 14.41 -8.78
N TYR A 35 -9.05 13.42 -9.37
CA TYR A 35 -9.57 12.06 -9.42
C TYR A 35 -9.02 11.16 -8.32
N LEU A 36 -8.03 11.62 -7.59
CA LEU A 36 -7.44 10.86 -6.50
C LEU A 36 -7.99 11.37 -5.17
N HIS A 37 -8.63 10.49 -4.45
CA HIS A 37 -9.23 10.84 -3.16
C HIS A 37 -8.34 10.34 -2.03
N VAL A 38 -8.14 11.19 -1.02
CA VAL A 38 -7.38 10.83 0.17
C VAL A 38 -8.33 10.90 1.36
N GLN A 39 -8.43 9.80 2.08
CA GLN A 39 -9.28 9.71 3.26
C GLN A 39 -8.45 9.33 4.47
N TYR A 40 -8.70 9.99 5.60
CA TYR A 40 -8.02 9.70 6.84
C TYR A 40 -8.87 8.77 7.68
N VAL A 41 -8.22 7.74 8.24
CA VAL A 41 -8.87 6.76 9.09
C VAL A 41 -8.14 6.74 10.42
N GLY A 42 -8.88 6.72 11.52
CA GLY A 42 -8.29 6.93 12.83
C GLY A 42 -7.40 5.81 13.33
N SER A 43 -7.66 4.58 12.95
CA SER A 43 -6.90 3.45 13.45
C SER A 43 -6.88 2.31 12.45
N THR A 44 -5.96 1.35 12.69
CA THR A 44 -5.89 0.13 11.90
C THR A 44 -7.21 -0.64 11.99
N ALA A 45 -7.82 -0.73 13.17
CA ALA A 45 -9.07 -1.44 13.33
C ALA A 45 -10.19 -0.82 12.46
N GLU A 46 -10.28 0.50 12.46
CA GLU A 46 -11.26 1.18 11.61
C GLU A 46 -11.00 0.92 10.13
N PHE A 47 -9.73 0.93 9.73
CA PHE A 47 -9.37 0.67 8.36
C PHE A 47 -9.77 -0.73 7.93
N VAL A 48 -9.44 -1.73 8.76
CA VAL A 48 -9.78 -3.13 8.46
C VAL A 48 -11.28 -3.30 8.31
N GLU A 49 -12.04 -2.74 9.24
CA GLU A 49 -13.51 -2.82 9.18
C GLU A 49 -14.05 -2.18 7.90
N LEU A 50 -13.52 -1.01 7.53
CA LEU A 50 -13.93 -0.34 6.31
C LEU A 50 -13.63 -1.20 5.08
N MET A 51 -12.44 -1.80 5.02
CA MET A 51 -12.06 -2.64 3.89
C MET A 51 -12.92 -3.89 3.80
N ARG A 52 -13.23 -4.51 4.94
CA ARG A 52 -14.13 -5.67 4.95
C ARG A 52 -15.52 -5.29 4.46
N SER A 53 -16.02 -4.13 4.84
CA SER A 53 -17.34 -3.66 4.39
C SER A 53 -17.37 -3.43 2.88
N LYS A 54 -16.23 -3.14 2.27
CA LYS A 54 -16.12 -2.94 0.83
C LYS A 54 -15.67 -4.18 0.09
N SER A 55 -15.53 -5.29 0.78
CA SER A 55 -15.06 -6.56 0.20
C SER A 55 -13.69 -6.42 -0.45
N ARG A 56 -12.80 -5.66 0.17
CA ARG A 56 -11.43 -5.50 -0.30
C ARG A 56 -10.52 -6.51 0.40
N THR A 57 -9.55 -7.02 -0.33
CA THR A 57 -8.52 -7.91 0.21
C THR A 57 -7.32 -7.07 0.63
N ILE A 58 -6.90 -7.22 1.87
CA ILE A 58 -5.81 -6.42 2.44
C ILE A 58 -4.49 -7.14 2.21
N ILE A 59 -3.61 -6.52 1.44
CA ILE A 59 -2.28 -7.03 1.14
C ILE A 59 -1.26 -6.06 1.77
N ALA A 60 -0.56 -6.53 2.78
CA ALA A 60 0.50 -5.73 3.39
C ALA A 60 1.80 -5.96 2.61
N ILE A 61 2.50 -4.90 2.31
CA ILE A 61 3.75 -4.96 1.55
C ILE A 61 4.89 -4.68 2.52
N ASP A 62 5.61 -5.71 2.88
CA ASP A 62 6.77 -5.58 3.76
C ASP A 62 7.58 -6.86 3.70
N ASN A 63 8.89 -6.75 3.92
CA ASN A 63 9.79 -7.90 3.93
C ASN A 63 9.99 -8.36 5.35
N ILE A 64 9.04 -9.14 5.87
CA ILE A 64 9.05 -9.64 7.24
C ILE A 64 8.76 -11.15 7.23
N PRO A 65 9.02 -11.84 8.35
CA PRO A 65 8.71 -13.27 8.43
C PRO A 65 7.25 -13.55 8.08
N GLY A 66 7.03 -14.57 7.28
CA GLY A 66 5.69 -14.93 6.82
C GLY A 66 5.29 -14.30 5.50
N SER A 67 6.12 -13.41 4.95
CA SER A 67 5.82 -12.81 3.64
C SER A 67 6.10 -13.79 2.52
N VAL A 68 5.41 -13.61 1.39
CA VAL A 68 5.67 -14.32 0.15
C VAL A 68 6.18 -13.32 -0.88
N ASN A 69 7.00 -13.77 -1.80
CA ASN A 69 7.59 -12.86 -2.80
C ASN A 69 6.55 -12.42 -3.82
N ILE A 70 6.60 -11.14 -4.17
CA ILE A 70 5.63 -10.57 -5.10
C ILE A 70 5.72 -11.24 -6.48
N SER A 71 6.89 -11.69 -6.86
CA SER A 71 7.07 -12.36 -8.15
C SER A 71 6.45 -13.74 -8.19
N GLU A 72 6.17 -14.33 -7.02
CA GLU A 72 5.67 -15.69 -6.90
C GLU A 72 4.21 -15.78 -6.49
N THR A 73 3.52 -14.66 -6.46
CA THR A 73 2.12 -14.64 -6.04
C THR A 73 1.32 -13.69 -6.93
N SER A 74 0.04 -13.98 -7.07
CA SER A 74 -0.88 -13.08 -7.75
C SER A 74 -1.51 -12.15 -6.73
N LEU A 75 -1.61 -10.86 -7.09
CA LEU A 75 -2.34 -9.92 -6.27
C LEU A 75 -3.83 -10.02 -6.60
N PRO A 76 -4.72 -9.93 -5.61
CA PRO A 76 -6.15 -9.96 -5.90
C PRO A 76 -6.57 -8.74 -6.69
N LYS A 77 -7.61 -8.90 -7.49
CA LYS A 77 -8.10 -7.78 -8.29
C LYS A 77 -8.61 -6.64 -7.42
N ARG A 78 -9.30 -6.97 -6.33
CA ARG A 78 -9.83 -5.96 -5.41
C ARG A 78 -8.90 -5.76 -4.21
N ALA A 79 -7.60 -5.72 -4.47
CA ALA A 79 -6.63 -5.52 -3.42
C ALA A 79 -6.61 -4.09 -2.92
N VAL A 80 -6.36 -3.93 -1.62
CA VAL A 80 -5.86 -2.68 -1.07
C VAL A 80 -4.44 -2.97 -0.59
N LEU A 81 -3.48 -2.18 -1.06
CA LEU A 81 -2.08 -2.37 -0.75
C LEU A 81 -1.72 -1.49 0.43
N VAL A 82 -1.15 -2.08 1.48
CA VAL A 82 -0.85 -1.36 2.72
C VAL A 82 0.65 -1.29 2.90
N PHE A 83 1.14 -0.11 3.19
CA PHE A 83 2.56 0.16 3.41
C PHE A 83 2.76 0.70 4.81
N GLY A 84 3.87 0.34 5.43
CA GLY A 84 4.20 0.84 6.75
C GLY A 84 4.94 2.15 6.70
N GLN A 85 5.34 2.62 7.87
CA GLN A 85 6.18 3.80 7.99
C GLN A 85 7.63 3.43 7.67
N GLU A 86 8.39 4.40 7.21
CA GLU A 86 9.81 4.21 7.06
C GLU A 86 10.42 3.90 8.43
N GLY A 87 11.33 2.95 8.47
CA GLY A 87 11.94 2.46 9.70
C GLY A 87 11.17 1.29 10.28
N PRO A 88 10.05 1.51 11.00
CA PRO A 88 9.33 0.40 11.63
C PRO A 88 8.65 -0.56 10.66
N GLY A 89 8.26 -0.09 9.48
CA GLY A 89 7.47 -0.91 8.55
C GLY A 89 6.00 -0.99 8.97
N ILE A 90 5.33 -2.07 8.59
CA ILE A 90 3.93 -2.25 8.97
C ILE A 90 3.84 -2.60 10.45
N SER A 91 2.74 -2.20 11.09
CA SER A 91 2.54 -2.50 12.49
C SER A 91 2.26 -3.99 12.69
N GLU A 92 2.49 -4.47 13.91
CA GLU A 92 2.17 -5.85 14.25
C GLU A 92 0.69 -6.12 14.07
N GLU A 93 -0.15 -5.17 14.47
CA GLU A 93 -1.59 -5.31 14.30
C GLU A 93 -1.96 -5.49 12.83
N MET A 94 -1.38 -4.69 11.94
CA MET A 94 -1.65 -4.83 10.51
C MET A 94 -1.12 -6.16 9.98
N ALA A 95 0.06 -6.60 10.42
CA ALA A 95 0.62 -7.87 10.00
C ALA A 95 -0.30 -9.04 10.38
N GLN A 96 -0.94 -8.95 11.53
CA GLN A 96 -1.85 -10.00 11.99
C GLN A 96 -3.19 -10.00 11.28
N THR A 97 -3.65 -8.83 10.82
CA THR A 97 -4.98 -8.71 10.23
C THR A 97 -5.00 -8.72 8.72
N ALA A 98 -3.88 -8.46 8.07
CA ALA A 98 -3.80 -8.50 6.62
C ALA A 98 -4.11 -9.91 6.10
N ASP A 99 -4.72 -9.97 4.93
CA ASP A 99 -5.02 -11.27 4.32
C ASP A 99 -3.76 -11.96 3.82
N LYS A 100 -2.77 -11.19 3.40
CA LYS A 100 -1.50 -11.71 2.93
C LYS A 100 -0.43 -10.64 3.13
N ILE A 101 0.79 -11.08 3.39
CA ILE A 101 1.96 -10.20 3.45
C ILE A 101 2.85 -10.55 2.27
N VAL A 102 3.20 -9.55 1.48
CA VAL A 102 3.93 -9.73 0.24
C VAL A 102 5.21 -8.91 0.30
N ALA A 103 6.33 -9.51 -0.07
CA ALA A 103 7.61 -8.85 -0.09
C ALA A 103 8.08 -8.60 -1.52
N ILE A 104 8.76 -7.47 -1.71
CA ILE A 104 9.47 -7.22 -2.96
C ILE A 104 10.86 -7.77 -2.78
N GLU A 105 11.25 -8.71 -3.62
CA GLU A 105 12.53 -9.39 -3.47
C GLU A 105 13.69 -8.43 -3.57
N GLN A 106 14.68 -8.63 -2.70
CA GLN A 106 15.89 -7.83 -2.67
C GLN A 106 17.10 -8.74 -2.69
N PHE A 107 18.02 -8.45 -3.58
CA PHE A 107 19.21 -9.29 -3.77
C PHE A 107 20.50 -8.57 -3.43
N GLY A 108 20.40 -7.32 -3.03
CA GLY A 108 21.58 -6.54 -2.62
C GLY A 108 21.79 -6.58 -1.13
N SER A 109 22.73 -5.79 -0.66
CA SER A 109 23.05 -5.71 0.76
C SER A 109 22.14 -4.77 1.53
N THR A 110 21.33 -4.00 0.87
CA THR A 110 20.39 -3.08 1.51
C THR A 110 19.28 -3.88 2.18
N ARG A 111 18.97 -3.53 3.42
CA ARG A 111 17.95 -4.27 4.17
C ARG A 111 16.54 -4.02 3.68
N SER A 112 16.27 -2.80 3.26
CA SER A 112 14.93 -2.47 2.81
C SER A 112 15.01 -1.42 1.73
N ILE A 113 14.02 -1.41 0.86
CA ILE A 113 13.87 -0.34 -0.11
C ILE A 113 12.95 0.72 0.48
N ASN A 114 13.06 1.90 -0.06
CA ASN A 114 12.23 3.04 0.35
C ASN A 114 10.74 2.70 0.18
N VAL A 115 9.90 3.15 1.11
CA VAL A 115 8.47 2.87 1.09
C VAL A 115 7.82 3.38 -0.20
N GLY A 116 8.21 4.56 -0.66
CA GLY A 116 7.68 5.10 -1.91
C GLY A 116 8.04 4.23 -3.11
N ALA A 117 9.28 3.74 -3.13
CA ALA A 117 9.73 2.86 -4.20
C ALA A 117 8.98 1.52 -4.15
N ALA A 118 8.82 0.96 -2.94
CA ALA A 118 8.07 -0.27 -2.77
C ALA A 118 6.63 -0.11 -3.22
N ALA A 119 6.00 1.00 -2.90
CA ALA A 119 4.63 1.28 -3.32
C ALA A 119 4.53 1.34 -4.85
N THR A 120 5.49 2.00 -5.48
CA THR A 120 5.52 2.13 -6.93
C THR A 120 5.61 0.76 -7.60
N VAL A 121 6.52 -0.10 -7.11
CA VAL A 121 6.69 -1.44 -7.66
C VAL A 121 5.43 -2.28 -7.48
N ALA A 122 4.85 -2.26 -6.27
CA ALA A 122 3.66 -3.05 -5.99
C ALA A 122 2.47 -2.61 -6.85
N MET A 123 2.28 -1.31 -7.01
CA MET A 123 1.21 -0.80 -7.86
C MET A 123 1.41 -1.20 -9.32
N TYR A 124 2.63 -1.14 -9.80
CA TYR A 124 2.93 -1.55 -11.16
C TYR A 124 2.68 -3.04 -11.37
N CYS A 125 3.03 -3.87 -10.38
CA CYS A 125 2.75 -5.31 -10.47
C CYS A 125 1.25 -5.59 -10.61
N TRP A 126 0.43 -4.89 -9.83
CA TRP A 126 -1.02 -5.03 -9.95
C TRP A 126 -1.50 -4.57 -11.34
N LEU A 127 -1.00 -3.43 -11.79
CA LEU A 127 -1.35 -2.87 -13.10
C LEU A 127 -1.01 -3.86 -14.20
N GLN A 128 0.17 -4.46 -14.13
CA GLN A 128 0.62 -5.44 -15.11
C GLN A 128 -0.30 -6.66 -15.14
N GLN A 129 -0.77 -7.10 -13.98
CA GLN A 129 -1.63 -8.27 -13.90
C GLN A 129 -3.03 -8.02 -14.46
N TYR A 130 -3.57 -6.83 -14.29
CA TYR A 130 -4.98 -6.60 -14.55
C TYR A 130 -5.28 -5.58 -15.63
N VAL A 131 -4.34 -4.76 -16.01
CA VAL A 131 -4.56 -3.69 -16.98
C VAL A 131 -3.70 -3.84 -18.23
N LEU A 132 -2.43 -4.14 -18.05
CA LEU A 132 -1.48 -4.14 -19.17
C LEU A 132 -1.36 -5.47 -19.90
N ARG A 133 -2.16 -6.43 -19.56
CA ARG A 133 -2.11 -7.75 -20.19
C ARG A 133 -2.57 -7.69 -21.61
#